data_65099a23e1acd1c6cce27eba6b3677a4
#
_entry.id   65099a23e1acd1c6cce27eba6b3677a4
#
_cell.length_a   1.000
_cell.length_b   1.000
_cell.length_c   1.000
_cell.angle_alpha   90.00
_cell.angle_beta   90.00
_cell.angle_gamma   90.00
#
_symmetry.space_group_name_H-M   'P 1'
#
loop_
_entity.id
_entity.type
_entity.pdbx_description
1 polymer ?
#
loop_
_entity_poly.entity_id
_entity_poly.type
_entity_poly.pdbx_seq_one_letter_code
_entity_poly.pdbx_strand_id
1 'polypeptide(L)'
;MATDKNDSHTNDADTRKTAMLIFRDEGVDWKKLEAEGRSKALFQKLVDWAADLKRRGVYAGVEALQQSGKTVRRKGAGLVIDGPFAEGREAVLGFVMVRVDDVDEACAIAGESPHTEIGGVMEVRMVSAFPKP
;
A
#
# COMPACT_ATOMS: atom_id res chain seq x y z
N MET A 1 33.88 9.58 0.82
CA MET A 1 33.17 9.64 1.31
C MET A 1 32.57 9.37 1.33
N ALA A 2 32.62 9.34 1.26
CA ALA A 2 31.85 9.43 1.39
C ALA A 2 31.24 9.19 1.80
N THR A 3 31.20 8.83 1.59
CA THR A 3 30.46 8.71 1.99
C THR A 3 29.95 8.72 2.73
N ASP A 4 29.96 8.85 2.95
CA ASP A 4 29.31 9.00 3.67
C ASP A 4 28.73 9.47 3.84
N LYS A 5 28.75 9.62 3.78
CA LYS A 5 28.09 10.20 3.96
C LYS A 5 27.18 10.17 3.78
N ASN A 6 27.12 9.98 3.87
CA ASN A 6 26.12 10.07 3.53
C ASN A 6 24.87 9.75 3.93
N ASP A 7 24.50 9.39 4.60
CA ASP A 7 23.16 9.03 4.88
C ASP A 7 22.27 10.20 5.26
N SER A 8 22.70 10.99 6.18
CA SER A 8 21.97 12.21 6.51
C SER A 8 21.91 13.15 5.32
N HIS A 9 22.94 13.14 4.50
CA HIS A 9 22.94 13.94 3.30
C HIS A 9 21.84 13.50 2.33
N THR A 10 21.62 12.19 2.23
CA THR A 10 20.56 11.67 1.40
C THR A 10 19.21 12.18 1.86
N ASN A 11 18.96 12.18 3.18
CA ASN A 11 17.72 12.68 3.72
C ASN A 11 17.53 14.16 3.44
N ASP A 12 18.58 14.94 3.61
CA ASP A 12 18.52 16.37 3.35
C ASP A 12 18.28 16.67 1.88
N ALA A 13 18.85 15.85 1.01
CA ALA A 13 18.73 16.06 -0.43
C ALA A 13 17.39 15.57 -0.99
N ASP A 14 16.72 14.69 -0.29
CA ASP A 14 15.48 14.09 -0.80
C ASP A 14 14.30 14.98 -0.41
N THR A 15 13.83 15.75 -1.38
CA THR A 15 12.68 16.65 -1.19
C THR A 15 11.38 16.03 -1.67
N ARG A 16 11.41 14.76 -2.08
CA ARG A 16 10.21 14.08 -2.56
C ARG A 16 9.22 13.86 -1.42
N LYS A 17 7.96 13.74 -1.81
CA LYS A 17 6.86 13.47 -0.90
C LYS A 17 6.63 11.98 -0.80
N THR A 18 5.90 11.58 0.21
CA THR A 18 5.52 10.18 0.39
C THR A 18 4.07 10.01 -0.01
N ALA A 19 3.80 8.95 -0.76
CA ALA A 19 2.44 8.56 -1.10
C ALA A 19 2.19 7.15 -0.59
N MET A 20 0.95 6.88 -0.22
CA MET A 20 0.50 5.54 0.14
C MET A 20 -0.37 5.01 -0.99
N LEU A 21 0.00 3.87 -1.53
CA LEU A 21 -0.74 3.18 -2.58
C LEU A 21 -1.45 2.01 -1.91
N ILE A 22 -2.77 2.10 -1.84
CA ILE A 22 -3.59 1.19 -1.02
C ILE A 22 -4.26 0.17 -1.92
N PHE A 23 -4.04 -1.12 -1.62
CA PHE A 23 -4.67 -2.22 -2.34
C PHE A 23 -6.08 -2.42 -1.78
N ARG A 24 -7.09 -2.21 -2.63
CA ARG A 24 -8.48 -2.40 -2.24
C ARG A 24 -8.95 -3.78 -2.69
N ASP A 25 -9.82 -4.37 -1.89
CA ASP A 25 -10.36 -5.70 -2.19
C ASP A 25 -11.36 -5.68 -3.34
N GLU A 26 -12.03 -4.57 -3.56
CA GLU A 26 -13.07 -4.47 -4.58
C GLU A 26 -12.54 -4.72 -5.98
N GLY A 27 -13.40 -5.25 -6.83
CA GLY A 27 -13.08 -5.48 -8.24
C GLY A 27 -12.34 -6.76 -8.54
N VAL A 28 -11.94 -7.52 -7.52
CA VAL A 28 -11.18 -8.76 -7.72
C VAL A 28 -12.07 -9.97 -7.49
N ASP A 29 -12.09 -10.87 -8.44
CA ASP A 29 -12.78 -12.16 -8.27
C ASP A 29 -11.77 -13.18 -7.74
N TRP A 30 -11.61 -13.20 -6.43
CA TRP A 30 -10.64 -14.07 -5.77
C TRP A 30 -10.93 -15.54 -5.99
N LYS A 31 -12.22 -15.92 -6.02
CA LYS A 31 -12.60 -17.31 -6.24
C LYS A 31 -12.17 -17.79 -7.61
N LYS A 32 -12.34 -16.94 -8.61
CA LYS A 32 -11.94 -17.26 -9.98
C LYS A 32 -10.43 -17.39 -10.08
N LEU A 33 -9.69 -16.46 -9.47
CA LEU A 33 -8.23 -16.51 -9.47
C LEU A 33 -7.71 -17.79 -8.85
N GLU A 34 -8.29 -18.18 -7.72
CA GLU A 34 -7.89 -19.40 -7.04
C GLU A 34 -8.26 -20.63 -7.84
N ALA A 35 -9.47 -20.65 -8.41
CA ALA A 35 -9.89 -21.76 -9.24
C ALA A 35 -9.01 -21.95 -10.48
N GLU A 36 -8.47 -20.86 -11.00
CA GLU A 36 -7.57 -20.88 -12.14
C GLU A 36 -6.11 -21.12 -11.75
N GLY A 37 -5.83 -21.26 -10.47
CA GLY A 37 -4.47 -21.49 -9.98
C GLY A 37 -3.55 -20.28 -10.14
N ARG A 38 -4.10 -19.07 -10.18
CA ARG A 38 -3.34 -17.86 -10.48
C ARG A 38 -2.85 -17.10 -9.26
N SER A 39 -3.26 -17.49 -8.07
CA SER A 39 -2.93 -16.75 -6.84
C SER A 39 -1.44 -16.67 -6.59
N LYS A 40 -0.72 -17.77 -6.79
CA LYS A 40 0.71 -17.80 -6.56
C LYS A 40 1.46 -16.93 -7.56
N ALA A 41 1.05 -16.96 -8.83
CA ALA A 41 1.67 -16.15 -9.86
C ALA A 41 1.43 -14.67 -9.61
N LEU A 42 0.24 -14.30 -9.13
CA LEU A 42 -0.05 -12.93 -8.76
C LEU A 42 0.86 -12.46 -7.63
N PHE A 43 1.00 -13.28 -6.60
CA PHE A 43 1.87 -12.93 -5.47
C PHE A 43 3.30 -12.68 -5.95
N GLN A 44 3.80 -13.53 -6.84
CA GLN A 44 5.15 -13.36 -7.37
C GLN A 44 5.29 -12.06 -8.16
N LYS A 45 4.26 -11.72 -8.95
CA LYS A 45 4.26 -10.44 -9.67
C LYS A 45 4.32 -9.25 -8.74
N LEU A 46 3.61 -9.33 -7.61
CA LEU A 46 3.64 -8.25 -6.62
C LEU A 46 5.02 -8.12 -6.00
N VAL A 47 5.66 -9.23 -5.68
CA VAL A 47 7.03 -9.22 -5.16
C VAL A 47 7.98 -8.60 -6.18
N ASP A 48 7.86 -8.99 -7.45
CA ASP A 48 8.71 -8.47 -8.52
C ASP A 48 8.49 -6.97 -8.73
N TRP A 49 7.25 -6.52 -8.64
CA TRP A 49 6.93 -5.10 -8.77
C TRP A 49 7.55 -4.30 -7.63
N ALA A 50 7.45 -4.79 -6.40
CA ALA A 50 8.06 -4.11 -5.25
C ALA A 50 9.59 -4.04 -5.42
N ALA A 51 10.20 -5.11 -5.91
CA ALA A 51 11.64 -5.13 -6.18
C ALA A 51 12.01 -4.10 -7.25
N ASP A 52 11.17 -3.94 -8.26
CA ASP A 52 11.39 -2.95 -9.30
C ASP A 52 11.31 -1.53 -8.74
N LEU A 53 10.33 -1.25 -7.90
CA LEU A 53 10.22 0.05 -7.24
C LEU A 53 11.47 0.35 -6.42
N LYS A 54 12.01 -0.67 -5.77
CA LYS A 54 13.21 -0.52 -4.98
C LYS A 54 14.42 -0.16 -5.86
N ARG A 55 14.56 -0.85 -7.01
CA ARG A 55 15.63 -0.53 -7.95
C ARG A 55 15.52 0.90 -8.47
N ARG A 56 14.31 1.38 -8.66
CA ARG A 56 14.04 2.74 -9.16
C ARG A 56 14.21 3.81 -8.09
N GLY A 57 14.46 3.42 -6.85
CA GLY A 57 14.70 4.37 -5.77
C GLY A 57 13.43 5.04 -5.25
N VAL A 58 12.25 4.52 -5.57
CA VAL A 58 10.98 5.10 -5.10
C VAL A 58 10.32 4.32 -3.97
N TYR A 59 10.81 3.14 -3.68
CA TYR A 59 10.21 2.27 -2.66
C TYR A 59 10.44 2.81 -1.25
N ALA A 60 9.39 2.85 -0.42
CA ALA A 60 9.50 3.31 0.96
C ALA A 60 8.82 2.37 1.97
N GLY A 61 8.38 1.19 1.52
CA GLY A 61 7.82 0.19 2.41
C GLY A 61 6.57 -0.47 1.86
N VAL A 62 6.27 -1.65 2.37
CA VAL A 62 5.06 -2.39 2.00
C VAL A 62 4.61 -3.19 3.21
N GLU A 63 3.28 -3.27 3.40
CA GLU A 63 2.70 -4.16 4.39
C GLU A 63 1.42 -4.75 3.84
N ALA A 64 1.25 -6.04 4.08
CA ALA A 64 -0.01 -6.72 3.79
C ALA A 64 -0.81 -6.80 5.08
N LEU A 65 -2.11 -6.66 4.98
CA LEU A 65 -3.00 -6.70 6.14
C LEU A 65 -3.79 -8.00 6.12
N GLN A 66 -4.04 -8.54 7.31
CA GLN A 66 -4.95 -9.67 7.43
C GLN A 66 -6.36 -9.18 7.12
N GLN A 67 -7.18 -10.07 6.57
CA GLN A 67 -8.55 -9.71 6.20
C GLN A 67 -9.45 -9.57 7.42
N SER A 68 -9.13 -10.27 8.48
CA SER A 68 -9.90 -10.22 9.71
C SER A 68 -9.39 -9.07 10.60
N GLY A 69 -10.31 -8.35 11.20
CA GLY A 69 -9.94 -7.25 12.08
C GLY A 69 -11.13 -6.80 12.89
N LYS A 70 -10.94 -5.72 13.63
CA LYS A 70 -11.98 -5.17 14.48
C LYS A 70 -12.02 -3.67 14.33
N THR A 71 -13.21 -3.11 14.56
CA THR A 71 -13.36 -1.66 14.61
C THR A 71 -13.65 -1.29 16.07
N VAL A 72 -13.09 -0.16 16.49
CA VAL A 72 -13.24 0.33 17.85
C VAL A 72 -13.78 1.75 17.78
N ARG A 73 -14.83 2.03 18.56
CA ARG A 73 -15.36 3.38 18.67
C ARG A 73 -15.79 3.62 20.11
N ARG A 74 -15.86 4.89 20.46
CA ARG A 74 -16.33 5.27 21.79
C ARG A 74 -17.83 5.50 21.75
N LYS A 75 -18.53 5.00 22.78
CA LYS A 75 -19.94 5.24 22.93
C LYS A 75 -20.17 5.60 24.40
N GLY A 76 -20.48 6.87 24.65
CA GLY A 76 -20.54 7.37 26.00
C GLY A 76 -19.18 7.25 26.68
N ALA A 77 -19.14 6.67 27.88
CA ALA A 77 -17.90 6.44 28.60
C ALA A 77 -17.23 5.13 28.28
N GLY A 78 -17.87 4.28 27.46
CA GLY A 78 -17.36 2.97 27.14
C GLY A 78 -16.84 2.85 25.73
N LEU A 79 -16.33 1.67 25.41
CA LEU A 79 -15.87 1.33 24.08
C LEU A 79 -16.78 0.28 23.46
N VAL A 80 -17.01 0.42 22.16
CA VAL A 80 -17.69 -0.60 21.37
C VAL A 80 -16.65 -1.18 20.40
N ILE A 81 -16.52 -2.49 20.44
CA ILE A 81 -15.58 -3.19 19.58
C ILE A 81 -16.37 -4.15 18.70
N ASP A 82 -16.36 -3.90 17.41
CA ASP A 82 -17.06 -4.72 16.43
C ASP A 82 -16.06 -5.49 15.60
N GLY A 83 -16.37 -6.74 15.29
CA GLY A 83 -15.58 -7.54 14.40
C GLY A 83 -15.94 -9.01 14.46
N PRO A 84 -15.52 -9.78 13.46
CA PRO A 84 -14.78 -9.37 12.26
C PRO A 84 -15.63 -8.48 11.36
N PHE A 85 -15.02 -7.94 10.29
CA PHE A 85 -15.71 -7.04 9.38
C PHE A 85 -16.89 -7.76 8.73
N ALA A 86 -17.96 -7.00 8.53
CA ALA A 86 -19.14 -7.53 7.87
C ALA A 86 -18.83 -7.86 6.41
N GLU A 87 -19.49 -8.89 5.90
CA GLU A 87 -19.36 -9.28 4.51
C GLU A 87 -19.86 -8.15 3.61
N GLY A 88 -19.22 -7.98 2.46
CA GLY A 88 -19.55 -6.92 1.53
C GLY A 88 -18.93 -5.58 1.84
N ARG A 89 -18.28 -5.45 2.98
CA ARG A 89 -17.57 -4.22 3.33
C ARG A 89 -16.29 -4.13 2.52
N GLU A 90 -16.00 -2.92 2.01
CA GLU A 90 -14.75 -2.70 1.33
C GLU A 90 -13.59 -2.91 2.30
N ALA A 91 -12.60 -3.64 1.87
CA ALA A 91 -11.46 -3.96 2.70
C ALA A 91 -10.18 -3.45 2.06
N VAL A 92 -9.26 -3.04 2.92
CA VAL A 92 -7.90 -2.68 2.52
C VAL A 92 -7.05 -3.93 2.71
N LEU A 93 -6.39 -4.36 1.63
CA LEU A 93 -5.58 -5.58 1.66
C LEU A 93 -4.15 -5.29 2.12
N GLY A 94 -3.73 -4.05 2.00
CA GLY A 94 -2.37 -3.65 2.34
C GLY A 94 -2.03 -2.38 1.59
N PHE A 95 -0.76 -2.02 1.67
CA PHE A 95 -0.31 -0.79 1.02
C PHE A 95 1.16 -0.86 0.67
N VAL A 96 1.55 -0.01 -0.27
CA VAL A 96 2.95 0.24 -0.59
C VAL A 96 3.18 1.74 -0.43
N MET A 97 4.30 2.12 0.18
CA MET A 97 4.69 3.51 0.33
C MET A 97 5.75 3.83 -0.70
N VAL A 98 5.60 4.96 -1.37
CA VAL A 98 6.57 5.39 -2.39
C VAL A 98 6.96 6.85 -2.17
N ARG A 99 8.15 7.22 -2.64
CA ARG A 99 8.66 8.58 -2.61
C ARG A 99 8.54 9.16 -4.01
N VAL A 100 7.77 10.23 -4.14
CA VAL A 100 7.39 10.79 -5.45
C VAL A 100 7.39 12.31 -5.39
N ASP A 101 7.38 12.94 -6.55
CA ASP A 101 7.32 14.40 -6.62
C ASP A 101 5.90 14.91 -6.41
N ASP A 102 4.91 14.18 -6.92
CA ASP A 102 3.52 14.62 -6.86
C ASP A 102 2.56 13.44 -6.95
N VAL A 103 1.26 13.73 -6.84
CA VAL A 103 0.23 12.70 -6.86
C VAL A 103 0.13 12.01 -8.23
N ASP A 104 0.42 12.73 -9.30
CA ASP A 104 0.32 12.15 -10.65
C ASP A 104 1.36 11.05 -10.83
N GLU A 105 2.57 11.27 -10.33
CA GLU A 105 3.59 10.24 -10.37
C GLU A 105 3.18 9.02 -9.55
N ALA A 106 2.60 9.25 -8.37
CA ALA A 106 2.11 8.15 -7.54
C ALA A 106 1.01 7.36 -8.24
N CYS A 107 0.11 8.04 -8.94
CA CYS A 107 -0.95 7.37 -9.70
C CYS A 107 -0.38 6.53 -10.84
N ALA A 108 0.65 7.02 -11.52
CA ALA A 108 1.29 6.26 -12.59
C ALA A 108 1.90 4.98 -12.04
N ILE A 109 2.55 5.07 -10.89
CA ILE A 109 3.14 3.89 -10.24
C ILE A 109 2.05 2.91 -9.81
N ALA A 110 0.97 3.41 -9.22
CA ALA A 110 -0.14 2.54 -8.81
C ALA A 110 -0.74 1.79 -9.99
N GLY A 111 -0.83 2.46 -11.15
CA GLY A 111 -1.38 1.85 -12.35
C GLY A 111 -0.51 0.72 -12.91
N GLU A 112 0.77 0.68 -12.55
CA GLU A 112 1.68 -0.41 -12.95
C GLU A 112 1.45 -1.67 -12.11
N SER A 113 0.73 -1.57 -11.01
CA SER A 113 0.58 -2.68 -10.07
C SER A 113 -0.11 -3.87 -10.72
N PRO A 114 0.39 -5.10 -10.49
CA PRO A 114 -0.33 -6.30 -10.92
C PRO A 114 -1.75 -6.39 -10.39
N HIS A 115 -2.05 -5.70 -9.30
CA HIS A 115 -3.39 -5.66 -8.73
C HIS A 115 -4.41 -5.05 -9.70
N THR A 116 -4.01 -4.02 -10.44
CA THR A 116 -4.90 -3.42 -11.43
C THR A 116 -5.12 -4.34 -12.62
N GLU A 117 -4.17 -5.21 -12.94
CA GLU A 117 -4.29 -6.15 -14.05
C GLU A 117 -5.40 -7.18 -13.83
N ILE A 118 -5.71 -7.48 -12.57
CA ILE A 118 -6.75 -8.46 -12.23
C ILE A 118 -8.08 -7.79 -11.87
N GLY A 119 -8.23 -6.53 -12.22
CA GLY A 119 -9.46 -5.79 -11.95
C GLY A 119 -9.51 -5.11 -10.60
N GLY A 120 -8.43 -5.18 -9.82
CA GLY A 120 -8.38 -4.57 -8.51
C GLY A 120 -8.25 -3.06 -8.58
N VAL A 121 -8.57 -2.42 -7.48
CA VAL A 121 -8.55 -0.97 -7.34
C VAL A 121 -7.40 -0.57 -6.44
N MET A 122 -6.66 0.45 -6.86
CA MET A 122 -5.61 1.07 -6.05
C MET A 122 -6.10 2.46 -5.64
N GLU A 123 -6.05 2.74 -4.35
CA GLU A 123 -6.32 4.09 -3.84
C GLU A 123 -4.99 4.77 -3.57
N VAL A 124 -4.86 6.01 -4.03
CA VAL A 124 -3.61 6.77 -3.87
C VAL A 124 -3.85 7.92 -2.90
N ARG A 125 -3.08 7.98 -1.83
CA ARG A 125 -3.19 9.05 -0.84
C ARG A 125 -1.81 9.64 -0.58
N MET A 126 -1.70 10.95 -0.72
CA MET A 126 -0.45 11.63 -0.31
C MET A 126 -0.41 11.69 1.20
N VAL A 127 0.77 11.43 1.77
CA VAL A 127 0.95 11.46 3.22
C VAL A 127 1.13 12.90 3.66
N SER A 128 0.33 13.33 4.63
CA SER A 128 0.43 14.65 5.21
C SER A 128 1.46 14.66 6.32
N ALA A 129 2.04 15.82 6.57
CA ALA A 129 2.92 15.99 7.71
C ALA A 129 2.10 15.81 9.00
N PHE A 130 2.66 15.07 9.95
CA PHE A 130 2.04 14.87 11.25
C PHE A 130 3.13 15.04 12.31
N PRO A 131 2.88 15.81 13.35
CA PRO A 131 3.91 15.99 14.39
C PRO A 131 4.28 14.65 15.01
N LYS A 132 5.57 14.39 15.09
CA LYS A 132 6.05 13.16 15.74
C LYS A 132 6.17 13.38 17.23
N PRO A 133 5.87 12.36 18.06
CA PRO A 133 6.06 12.48 19.49
C PRO A 133 7.52 12.55 19.88
#